data_ab22c3e080e09d910e34f6abce1f2cb8
#
_entry.id   ab22c3e080e09d910e34f6abce1f2cb8
#
_cell.length_a   1.000
_cell.length_b   1.000
_cell.length_c   1.000
_cell.angle_alpha   90.00
_cell.angle_beta   90.00
_cell.angle_gamma   90.00
#
_symmetry.space_group_name_H-M   'P 1'
#
loop_
_entity.id
_entity.type
_entity.pdbx_description
1 polymer ?
#
loop_
_entity_poly.entity_id
_entity_poly.type
_entity_poly.pdbx_seq_one_letter_code
_entity_poly.pdbx_strand_id
1 'polypeptide(L)'
;MFEPGYASQRTRLRWAAVVVVVVATACAASAASGGFIGPLSTITTLGSTVPGNGDVNPYGVAQVPVSIGNLVQGHILISNFNNSGNLQGTGTTIMDVDPNAMTVSQFALIDASTLPGACPGGVGLTTALVVLRTGWVIVGSLPTADGMAATAQAGCLLVLNNVGQVVETFAGGPVNGPWDMTALDAGSMVELFFTNVLNGTVAANGKVVHRATVVRFLLSVSSTQMPTLLSSTIIGSGFPARTDPNALVIGPTGLALDAFGQILYVNDSLSNRIAAIRNPVLRLSTAGRGRTVSQKGFLNDPLGLTLAPNGDVIAANGNDGNLVEVTPRGKQVAKKLVDSTGSPAGAGTLFGLTALPGGVFFVDDGNNTFNVLH
;
A
#
# COMPACT_ATOMS: atom_id res chain seq x y z
N MET A 1 7.94 -60.45 54.11
CA MET A 1 8.85 -59.98 53.10
C MET A 1 8.10 -58.87 52.37
N PHE A 2 8.41 -57.60 52.72
CA PHE A 2 7.68 -56.44 52.32
C PHE A 2 8.37 -55.79 51.09
N GLU A 3 7.62 -55.54 50.01
CA GLU A 3 8.07 -54.69 48.93
C GLU A 3 7.69 -53.22 49.25
N PRO A 4 8.55 -52.21 48.92
CA PRO A 4 8.17 -50.84 49.02
C PRO A 4 7.77 -50.30 47.65
N GLY A 5 6.55 -49.71 47.61
CA GLY A 5 6.01 -49.05 46.45
C GLY A 5 6.70 -47.71 46.12
N TYR A 6 7.00 -47.48 44.83
CA TYR A 6 7.49 -46.24 44.29
C TYR A 6 6.32 -45.29 43.97
N ALA A 7 6.25 -44.17 44.68
CA ALA A 7 5.33 -43.09 44.38
C ALA A 7 5.94 -42.15 43.33
N SER A 8 5.35 -42.08 42.11
CA SER A 8 5.67 -41.13 41.08
C SER A 8 5.13 -39.74 41.40
N GLN A 9 6.02 -38.83 41.72
CA GLN A 9 5.68 -37.40 41.80
C GLN A 9 5.59 -36.79 40.40
N ARG A 10 4.40 -36.49 39.93
CA ARG A 10 4.16 -35.68 38.73
C ARG A 10 4.31 -34.20 39.10
N THR A 11 5.42 -33.60 38.71
CA THR A 11 5.67 -32.16 38.79
C THR A 11 4.79 -31.46 37.76
N ARG A 12 3.76 -30.73 38.20
CA ARG A 12 2.94 -29.86 37.33
C ARG A 12 3.68 -28.55 37.12
N LEU A 13 4.24 -28.33 35.95
CA LEU A 13 4.73 -27.03 35.51
C LEU A 13 3.53 -26.10 35.35
N ARG A 14 3.44 -25.09 36.21
CA ARG A 14 2.48 -23.99 36.09
C ARG A 14 3.13 -22.92 35.22
N TRP A 15 2.64 -22.76 34.00
CA TRP A 15 2.95 -21.62 33.17
C TRP A 15 2.24 -20.39 33.71
N ALA A 16 2.98 -19.45 34.26
CA ALA A 16 2.48 -18.13 34.60
C ALA A 16 2.46 -17.29 33.33
N ALA A 17 1.27 -17.00 32.80
CA ALA A 17 1.10 -16.02 31.75
C ALA A 17 1.31 -14.63 32.35
N VAL A 18 2.41 -13.98 32.00
CA VAL A 18 2.64 -12.56 32.31
C VAL A 18 1.80 -11.74 31.30
N VAL A 19 0.67 -11.24 31.78
CA VAL A 19 -0.11 -10.25 31.05
C VAL A 19 0.53 -8.89 31.29
N VAL A 20 1.27 -8.38 30.30
CA VAL A 20 1.75 -6.99 30.29
C VAL A 20 0.57 -6.12 29.88
N VAL A 21 -0.09 -5.44 30.80
CA VAL A 21 -1.07 -4.40 30.54
C VAL A 21 -0.31 -3.11 30.22
N VAL A 22 -0.16 -2.80 28.93
CA VAL A 22 0.29 -1.48 28.49
C VAL A 22 -0.91 -0.53 28.57
N VAL A 23 -0.95 0.30 29.61
CA VAL A 23 -1.90 1.42 29.72
C VAL A 23 -1.41 2.53 28.78
N ALA A 24 -1.90 2.55 27.53
CA ALA A 24 -1.75 3.68 26.64
C ALA A 24 -2.72 4.77 27.09
N THR A 25 -2.22 5.85 27.68
CA THR A 25 -2.97 7.11 27.85
C THR A 25 -3.22 7.71 26.47
N ALA A 26 -4.38 7.42 25.89
CA ALA A 26 -4.84 8.09 24.70
C ALA A 26 -5.18 9.54 25.07
N CYS A 27 -4.35 10.50 24.69
CA CYS A 27 -4.79 11.89 24.55
C CYS A 27 -5.86 11.91 23.45
N ALA A 28 -7.12 11.98 23.84
CA ALA A 28 -8.22 12.27 22.91
C ALA A 28 -8.06 13.72 22.44
N ALA A 29 -7.38 13.90 21.31
CA ALA A 29 -7.49 15.16 20.57
C ALA A 29 -8.97 15.28 20.16
N SER A 30 -9.66 16.34 20.64
CA SER A 30 -11.01 16.64 20.19
C SER A 30 -10.95 16.87 18.68
N ALA A 31 -11.62 16.02 17.90
CA ALA A 31 -11.72 16.18 16.46
C ALA A 31 -12.34 17.58 16.19
N ALA A 32 -11.57 18.45 15.54
CA ALA A 32 -12.07 19.69 14.99
C ALA A 32 -13.23 19.36 14.04
N SER A 33 -14.26 20.20 13.99
CA SER A 33 -15.52 19.97 13.26
C SER A 33 -15.38 19.88 11.73
N GLY A 34 -14.16 19.75 11.19
CA GLY A 34 -13.84 19.70 9.76
C GLY A 34 -12.84 18.61 9.35
N GLY A 35 -12.54 17.63 10.21
CA GLY A 35 -11.54 16.59 9.91
C GLY A 35 -10.09 17.10 9.91
N PHE A 36 -9.15 16.24 9.49
CA PHE A 36 -7.71 16.55 9.38
C PHE A 36 -7.40 17.44 8.16
N ILE A 37 -7.96 17.10 6.98
CA ILE A 37 -7.69 17.89 5.77
C ILE A 37 -8.56 19.15 5.66
N GLY A 38 -9.62 19.26 6.45
CA GLY A 38 -10.54 20.40 6.40
C GLY A 38 -9.85 21.77 6.47
N PRO A 39 -8.96 22.03 7.44
CA PRO A 39 -8.26 23.31 7.61
C PRO A 39 -7.09 23.49 6.63
N LEU A 40 -6.56 22.44 5.99
CA LEU A 40 -5.40 22.56 5.11
C LEU A 40 -5.80 23.30 3.82
N SER A 41 -4.93 24.19 3.34
CA SER A 41 -5.29 25.07 2.21
C SER A 41 -4.15 25.37 1.24
N THR A 42 -2.92 25.05 1.61
CA THR A 42 -1.72 25.33 0.82
C THR A 42 -1.19 24.04 0.21
N ILE A 43 -0.91 24.06 -1.09
CA ILE A 43 -0.21 22.97 -1.78
C ILE A 43 1.19 23.46 -2.11
N THR A 44 2.19 22.69 -1.68
CA THR A 44 3.60 22.94 -2.01
C THR A 44 4.15 21.77 -2.80
N THR A 45 4.72 22.04 -3.98
CA THR A 45 5.44 21.03 -4.77
C THR A 45 6.83 20.82 -4.18
N LEU A 46 7.16 19.58 -3.82
CA LEU A 46 8.43 19.18 -3.22
C LEU A 46 9.48 18.86 -4.28
N GLY A 47 9.06 18.41 -5.47
CA GLY A 47 9.94 18.14 -6.59
C GLY A 47 9.32 17.30 -7.68
N SER A 48 10.03 17.16 -8.80
CA SER A 48 9.68 16.22 -9.87
C SER A 48 10.11 14.81 -9.51
N THR A 49 9.25 13.83 -9.80
CA THR A 49 9.53 12.39 -9.59
C THR A 49 10.18 11.73 -10.81
N VAL A 50 10.44 12.48 -11.89
CA VAL A 50 11.03 11.98 -13.12
C VAL A 50 12.53 11.77 -12.96
N PRO A 51 13.02 10.51 -13.02
CA PRO A 51 14.45 10.19 -12.94
C PRO A 51 15.17 10.39 -14.28
N GLY A 52 16.48 10.13 -14.27
CA GLY A 52 17.34 10.28 -15.48
C GLY A 52 17.00 9.35 -16.64
N ASN A 53 16.35 8.20 -16.41
CA ASN A 53 15.85 7.31 -17.46
C ASN A 53 14.48 7.75 -18.02
N GLY A 54 13.85 8.77 -17.44
CA GLY A 54 12.61 9.37 -17.92
C GLY A 54 11.33 8.64 -17.49
N ASP A 55 11.39 7.70 -16.53
CA ASP A 55 10.17 7.09 -15.98
C ASP A 55 9.22 8.16 -15.43
N VAL A 56 7.94 7.95 -15.59
CA VAL A 56 6.86 8.89 -15.24
C VAL A 56 5.73 8.17 -14.52
N ASN A 57 4.65 8.90 -14.21
CA ASN A 57 3.47 8.39 -13.54
C ASN A 57 3.80 7.83 -12.13
N PRO A 58 4.06 8.74 -11.15
CA PRO A 58 4.37 8.35 -9.79
C PRO A 58 3.15 7.75 -9.09
N TYR A 59 3.31 6.54 -8.52
CA TYR A 59 2.21 5.78 -7.92
C TYR A 59 2.40 5.51 -6.43
N GLY A 60 3.40 4.73 -6.05
CA GLY A 60 3.60 4.31 -4.66
C GLY A 60 4.20 5.42 -3.81
N VAL A 61 3.76 5.51 -2.55
CA VAL A 61 4.28 6.48 -1.57
C VAL A 61 4.50 5.78 -0.24
N ALA A 62 5.74 5.76 0.27
CA ALA A 62 6.06 5.15 1.54
C ALA A 62 7.06 5.98 2.34
N GLN A 63 6.73 6.32 3.60
CA GLN A 63 7.66 7.00 4.49
C GLN A 63 8.75 6.04 4.97
N VAL A 64 9.98 6.51 5.01
CA VAL A 64 11.14 5.79 5.58
C VAL A 64 11.11 5.88 7.11
N PRO A 65 10.94 4.76 7.83
CA PRO A 65 10.76 4.78 9.28
C PRO A 65 12.07 4.84 10.07
N VAL A 66 13.22 4.54 9.43
CA VAL A 66 14.53 4.43 10.09
C VAL A 66 15.65 4.72 9.11
N SER A 67 16.74 5.35 9.58
CA SER A 67 17.95 5.54 8.76
C SER A 67 18.81 4.27 8.79
N ILE A 68 19.02 3.67 7.59
CA ILE A 68 19.88 2.50 7.39
C ILE A 68 20.28 2.38 5.91
N GLY A 69 21.59 2.21 5.63
CA GLY A 69 22.11 2.25 4.27
C GLY A 69 21.83 3.60 3.58
N ASN A 70 21.17 3.56 2.42
CA ASN A 70 20.76 4.76 1.69
C ASN A 70 19.39 5.30 2.16
N LEU A 71 18.67 4.56 3.00
CA LEU A 71 17.40 5.02 3.55
C LEU A 71 17.64 6.05 4.65
N VAL A 72 16.95 7.18 4.59
CA VAL A 72 17.03 8.27 5.58
C VAL A 72 15.66 8.44 6.25
N GLN A 73 15.61 8.36 7.58
CA GLN A 73 14.37 8.49 8.33
C GLN A 73 13.66 9.82 8.03
N GLY A 74 12.37 9.74 7.74
CA GLY A 74 11.54 10.90 7.40
C GLY A 74 11.49 11.22 5.91
N HIS A 75 12.41 10.67 5.10
CA HIS A 75 12.28 10.71 3.65
C HIS A 75 11.09 9.89 3.17
N ILE A 76 10.70 10.07 1.92
CA ILE A 76 9.57 9.39 1.30
C ILE A 76 10.03 8.74 0.00
N LEU A 77 9.81 7.43 -0.11
CA LEU A 77 10.05 6.71 -1.36
C LEU A 77 8.82 6.77 -2.25
N ILE A 78 9.05 6.89 -3.57
CA ILE A 78 8.01 7.00 -4.60
C ILE A 78 8.37 6.05 -5.75
N SER A 79 7.45 5.16 -6.15
CA SER A 79 7.60 4.30 -7.33
C SER A 79 6.98 4.95 -8.57
N ASN A 80 7.63 4.86 -9.72
CA ASN A 80 7.08 5.25 -11.02
C ASN A 80 6.52 4.04 -11.76
N PHE A 81 5.32 4.17 -12.32
CA PHE A 81 4.60 3.07 -12.95
C PHE A 81 4.85 2.96 -14.45
N ASN A 82 5.14 4.06 -15.13
CA ASN A 82 5.33 4.13 -16.57
C ASN A 82 6.79 4.43 -16.92
N ASN A 83 7.24 3.95 -18.07
CA ASN A 83 8.53 4.34 -18.63
C ASN A 83 8.48 5.74 -19.30
N SER A 84 9.59 6.19 -19.89
CA SER A 84 9.69 7.48 -20.58
C SER A 84 8.75 7.63 -21.80
N GLY A 85 8.22 6.53 -22.32
CA GLY A 85 7.18 6.53 -23.36
C GLY A 85 5.77 6.63 -22.80
N ASN A 86 5.62 6.80 -21.47
CA ASN A 86 4.35 6.81 -20.74
C ASN A 86 3.54 5.51 -20.95
N LEU A 87 4.20 4.37 -21.08
CA LEU A 87 3.58 3.05 -21.20
C LEU A 87 3.29 2.48 -19.81
N GLN A 88 2.03 2.20 -19.51
CA GLN A 88 1.59 1.70 -18.20
C GLN A 88 2.20 0.33 -17.87
N GLY A 89 2.61 0.14 -16.62
CA GLY A 89 3.17 -1.14 -16.17
C GLY A 89 4.57 -1.45 -16.74
N THR A 90 5.36 -0.42 -17.01
CA THR A 90 6.74 -0.55 -17.55
C THR A 90 7.75 0.33 -16.80
N GLY A 91 7.33 1.05 -15.75
CA GLY A 91 8.22 1.84 -14.90
C GLY A 91 9.05 0.95 -13.98
N THR A 92 10.27 1.38 -13.71
CA THR A 92 11.31 0.57 -13.04
C THR A 92 12.02 1.30 -11.92
N THR A 93 11.66 2.57 -11.66
CA THR A 93 12.39 3.42 -10.73
C THR A 93 11.64 3.67 -9.42
N ILE A 94 12.42 3.77 -8.34
CA ILE A 94 11.97 4.28 -7.05
C ILE A 94 12.78 5.53 -6.74
N MET A 95 12.09 6.65 -6.48
CA MET A 95 12.68 7.91 -6.09
C MET A 95 12.69 8.05 -4.57
N ASP A 96 13.67 8.79 -4.04
CA ASP A 96 13.78 9.20 -2.64
C ASP A 96 13.63 10.72 -2.55
N VAL A 97 12.71 11.18 -1.74
CA VAL A 97 12.42 12.60 -1.54
C VAL A 97 12.70 12.99 -0.10
N ASP A 98 13.55 13.99 0.10
CA ASP A 98 13.68 14.71 1.36
C ASP A 98 12.62 15.84 1.38
N PRO A 99 11.54 15.72 2.17
CA PRO A 99 10.50 16.74 2.20
C PRO A 99 10.94 18.04 2.87
N ASN A 100 12.01 18.03 3.66
CA ASN A 100 12.53 19.23 4.34
C ASN A 100 13.47 20.02 3.44
N ALA A 101 14.40 19.33 2.76
CA ALA A 101 15.33 19.97 1.83
C ALA A 101 14.71 20.19 0.44
N MET A 102 13.53 19.58 0.16
CA MET A 102 12.85 19.60 -1.15
C MET A 102 13.78 19.09 -2.25
N THR A 103 14.50 18.01 -1.97
CA THR A 103 15.41 17.36 -2.93
C THR A 103 14.88 15.97 -3.29
N VAL A 104 15.08 15.60 -4.56
CA VAL A 104 14.66 14.31 -5.12
C VAL A 104 15.87 13.62 -5.71
N SER A 105 16.07 12.36 -5.35
CA SER A 105 17.14 11.50 -5.88
C SER A 105 16.59 10.12 -6.22
N GLN A 106 17.32 9.36 -7.03
CA GLN A 106 16.94 7.99 -7.36
C GLN A 106 17.43 7.04 -6.27
N PHE A 107 16.50 6.33 -5.62
CA PHE A 107 16.82 5.26 -4.65
C PHE A 107 17.14 3.94 -5.37
N ALA A 108 16.33 3.55 -6.36
CA ALA A 108 16.52 2.31 -7.10
C ALA A 108 16.16 2.46 -8.58
N LEU A 109 16.90 1.73 -9.42
CA LEU A 109 16.56 1.41 -10.80
C LEU A 109 16.59 -0.12 -10.93
N ILE A 110 15.45 -0.73 -11.25
CA ILE A 110 15.27 -2.18 -11.24
C ILE A 110 15.44 -2.71 -12.66
N ASP A 111 16.40 -3.59 -12.85
CA ASP A 111 16.62 -4.32 -14.10
C ASP A 111 15.92 -5.68 -14.05
N ALA A 112 14.91 -5.87 -14.88
CA ALA A 112 14.15 -7.11 -14.97
C ALA A 112 15.00 -8.32 -15.37
N SER A 113 16.15 -8.10 -16.04
CA SER A 113 17.04 -9.19 -16.47
C SER A 113 17.90 -9.75 -15.34
N THR A 114 18.03 -9.04 -14.22
CA THR A 114 18.91 -9.39 -13.09
C THR A 114 18.14 -9.81 -11.84
N LEU A 115 16.84 -10.04 -11.94
CA LEU A 115 16.02 -10.44 -10.79
C LEU A 115 16.50 -11.76 -10.20
N PRO A 116 16.59 -11.88 -8.86
CA PRO A 116 17.08 -13.09 -8.19
C PRO A 116 16.07 -14.24 -8.20
N GLY A 117 14.82 -13.96 -8.53
CA GLY A 117 13.73 -14.94 -8.54
C GLY A 117 12.68 -14.63 -9.61
N ALA A 118 11.60 -15.40 -9.60
CA ALA A 118 10.53 -15.26 -10.59
C ALA A 118 9.74 -13.95 -10.41
N CYS A 119 9.54 -13.24 -11.53
CA CYS A 119 8.54 -12.20 -11.70
C CYS A 119 7.97 -12.37 -13.11
N PRO A 120 6.91 -13.17 -13.29
CA PRO A 120 6.55 -13.80 -14.58
C PRO A 120 6.37 -12.81 -15.74
N GLY A 121 5.77 -11.66 -15.50
CA GLY A 121 5.58 -10.62 -16.54
C GLY A 121 6.69 -9.57 -16.59
N GLY A 122 7.67 -9.60 -15.66
CA GLY A 122 8.71 -8.59 -15.54
C GLY A 122 8.38 -7.48 -14.53
N VAL A 123 8.89 -6.28 -14.77
CA VAL A 123 8.81 -5.15 -13.85
C VAL A 123 7.90 -4.06 -14.40
N GLY A 124 6.94 -3.63 -13.56
CA GLY A 124 6.08 -2.47 -13.75
C GLY A 124 5.58 -2.06 -12.37
N LEU A 125 6.24 -1.06 -11.73
CA LEU A 125 6.05 -0.75 -10.32
C LEU A 125 4.68 -0.13 -10.06
N THR A 126 4.00 -0.59 -9.00
CA THR A 126 2.63 -0.16 -8.64
C THR A 126 2.61 0.77 -7.43
N THR A 127 1.43 1.13 -6.95
CA THR A 127 1.23 1.83 -5.67
C THR A 127 1.67 1.00 -4.47
N ALA A 128 1.76 -0.32 -4.63
CA ALA A 128 2.21 -1.24 -3.59
C ALA A 128 3.68 -0.95 -3.21
N LEU A 129 3.90 -0.19 -2.15
CA LEU A 129 5.23 0.18 -1.66
C LEU A 129 5.22 0.32 -0.14
N VAL A 130 6.16 -0.35 0.53
CA VAL A 130 6.40 -0.19 1.98
C VAL A 130 7.90 -0.21 2.29
N VAL A 131 8.29 0.51 3.35
CA VAL A 131 9.63 0.48 3.93
C VAL A 131 9.54 -0.08 5.34
N LEU A 132 10.27 -1.17 5.61
CA LEU A 132 10.26 -1.84 6.91
C LEU A 132 11.31 -1.25 7.85
N ARG A 133 11.07 -1.32 9.16
CA ARG A 133 12.02 -0.87 10.20
C ARG A 133 13.35 -1.59 10.17
N THR A 134 13.42 -2.75 9.57
CA THR A 134 14.65 -3.52 9.35
C THR A 134 15.45 -3.06 8.12
N GLY A 135 14.95 -2.07 7.37
CA GLY A 135 15.61 -1.50 6.18
C GLY A 135 15.28 -2.21 4.87
N TRP A 136 14.34 -3.14 4.85
CA TRP A 136 13.85 -3.72 3.61
C TRP A 136 12.79 -2.84 2.97
N VAL A 137 12.81 -2.75 1.64
CA VAL A 137 11.77 -2.10 0.84
C VAL A 137 11.06 -3.19 0.05
N ILE A 138 9.72 -3.20 0.09
CA ILE A 138 8.93 -4.15 -0.70
C ILE A 138 8.05 -3.33 -1.65
N VAL A 139 8.11 -3.65 -2.95
CA VAL A 139 7.32 -2.99 -3.99
C VAL A 139 6.61 -4.01 -4.86
N GLY A 140 5.37 -3.70 -5.26
CA GLY A 140 4.59 -4.52 -6.18
C GLY A 140 4.95 -4.27 -7.63
N SER A 141 4.81 -5.29 -8.46
CA SER A 141 4.92 -5.22 -9.91
C SER A 141 3.65 -5.75 -10.57
N LEU A 142 3.10 -4.99 -11.52
CA LEU A 142 2.02 -5.38 -12.42
C LEU A 142 2.43 -4.96 -13.84
N PRO A 143 3.21 -5.79 -14.52
CA PRO A 143 3.83 -5.42 -15.78
C PRO A 143 2.91 -5.60 -16.99
N THR A 144 3.22 -4.82 -18.03
CA THR A 144 2.69 -5.01 -19.39
C THR A 144 3.83 -5.14 -20.38
N ALA A 145 3.53 -5.64 -21.60
CA ALA A 145 4.51 -5.68 -22.67
C ALA A 145 4.61 -4.36 -23.46
N ASP A 146 3.51 -3.57 -23.49
CA ASP A 146 3.37 -2.41 -24.39
C ASP A 146 2.53 -1.27 -23.80
N GLY A 147 2.26 -1.29 -22.50
CA GLY A 147 1.42 -0.31 -21.82
C GLY A 147 -0.09 -0.58 -21.93
N MET A 148 -0.50 -1.65 -22.60
CA MET A 148 -1.92 -1.93 -22.84
C MET A 148 -2.48 -2.91 -21.80
N ALA A 149 -3.71 -2.67 -21.38
CA ALA A 149 -4.40 -3.55 -20.43
C ALA A 149 -4.55 -5.01 -20.90
N ALA A 150 -4.59 -5.23 -22.22
CA ALA A 150 -4.68 -6.57 -22.81
C ALA A 150 -3.40 -7.39 -22.67
N THR A 151 -2.25 -6.73 -22.50
CA THR A 151 -0.93 -7.37 -22.35
C THR A 151 -0.46 -7.43 -20.90
N ALA A 152 -1.30 -6.99 -19.94
CA ALA A 152 -0.97 -7.07 -18.52
C ALA A 152 -0.77 -8.53 -18.09
N GLN A 153 0.34 -8.78 -17.39
CA GLN A 153 0.77 -10.11 -16.98
C GLN A 153 0.88 -10.22 -15.46
N ALA A 154 0.93 -11.45 -14.98
CA ALA A 154 1.16 -11.72 -13.58
C ALA A 154 2.51 -11.12 -13.15
N GLY A 155 2.45 -10.31 -12.09
CA GLY A 155 3.62 -9.69 -11.49
C GLY A 155 4.14 -10.45 -10.28
N CYS A 156 4.83 -9.71 -9.42
CA CYS A 156 5.44 -10.19 -8.19
C CYS A 156 5.52 -9.09 -7.13
N LEU A 157 5.97 -9.43 -5.93
CA LEU A 157 6.51 -8.48 -4.97
C LEU A 157 8.04 -8.54 -5.05
N LEU A 158 8.67 -7.40 -5.24
CA LEU A 158 10.13 -7.24 -5.28
C LEU A 158 10.60 -6.80 -3.90
N VAL A 159 11.59 -7.48 -3.34
CA VAL A 159 12.22 -7.13 -2.06
C VAL A 159 13.59 -6.51 -2.35
N LEU A 160 13.75 -5.26 -1.93
CA LEU A 160 15.00 -4.53 -2.07
C LEU A 160 15.70 -4.39 -0.72
N ASN A 161 17.02 -4.39 -0.76
CA ASN A 161 17.83 -4.04 0.41
C ASN A 161 17.87 -2.51 0.62
N ASN A 162 18.51 -2.08 1.69
CA ASN A 162 18.63 -0.67 2.08
C ASN A 162 19.52 0.20 1.18
N VAL A 163 20.08 -0.36 0.11
CA VAL A 163 20.83 0.36 -0.93
C VAL A 163 20.14 0.28 -2.30
N GLY A 164 18.88 -0.18 -2.35
CA GLY A 164 18.04 -0.18 -3.55
C GLY A 164 18.26 -1.38 -4.50
N GLN A 165 18.94 -2.44 -4.08
CA GLN A 165 19.14 -3.65 -4.91
C GLN A 165 18.05 -4.68 -4.62
N VAL A 166 17.44 -5.27 -5.68
CA VAL A 166 16.49 -6.39 -5.54
C VAL A 166 17.26 -7.64 -5.11
N VAL A 167 16.84 -8.25 -4.01
CA VAL A 167 17.49 -9.41 -3.41
C VAL A 167 16.58 -10.64 -3.31
N GLU A 168 15.25 -10.47 -3.45
CA GLU A 168 14.27 -11.54 -3.41
C GLU A 168 13.02 -11.14 -4.19
N THR A 169 12.23 -12.14 -4.65
CA THR A 169 10.92 -11.93 -5.27
C THR A 169 9.90 -12.90 -4.69
N PHE A 170 8.69 -12.41 -4.40
CA PHE A 170 7.57 -13.28 -4.08
C PHE A 170 6.60 -13.30 -5.26
N ALA A 171 6.47 -14.45 -5.93
CA ALA A 171 5.62 -14.63 -7.10
C ALA A 171 4.79 -15.89 -7.02
N GLY A 172 3.73 -15.96 -7.81
CA GLY A 172 2.83 -17.12 -7.86
C GLY A 172 1.92 -17.22 -6.63
N GLY A 173 1.21 -18.36 -6.48
CA GLY A 173 0.21 -18.52 -5.42
C GLY A 173 -0.85 -17.40 -5.46
N PRO A 174 -1.05 -16.65 -4.38
CA PRO A 174 -2.01 -15.56 -4.35
C PRO A 174 -1.49 -14.24 -4.97
N VAL A 175 -0.22 -14.15 -5.38
CA VAL A 175 0.36 -12.95 -6.02
C VAL A 175 0.11 -13.03 -7.51
N ASN A 176 -0.72 -12.13 -8.03
CA ASN A 176 -1.01 -12.11 -9.47
C ASN A 176 -0.93 -10.70 -10.08
N GLY A 177 -1.40 -9.68 -9.39
CA GLY A 177 -1.27 -8.29 -9.81
C GLY A 177 -1.36 -7.42 -8.56
N PRO A 178 -0.28 -7.33 -7.77
CA PRO A 178 -0.26 -6.51 -6.56
C PRO A 178 -0.42 -5.03 -6.96
N TRP A 179 -1.42 -4.35 -6.36
CA TRP A 179 -1.75 -2.99 -6.76
C TRP A 179 -1.40 -1.96 -5.70
N ASP A 180 -1.79 -2.19 -4.45
CA ASP A 180 -1.37 -1.37 -3.30
C ASP A 180 -1.05 -2.24 -2.10
N MET A 181 -0.29 -1.71 -1.12
CA MET A 181 0.06 -2.44 0.08
C MET A 181 0.21 -1.55 1.31
N THR A 182 0.05 -2.18 2.47
CA THR A 182 0.39 -1.63 3.79
C THR A 182 0.93 -2.73 4.69
N ALA A 183 1.58 -2.38 5.80
CA ALA A 183 2.17 -3.35 6.70
C ALA A 183 1.93 -3.01 8.17
N LEU A 184 1.81 -4.05 9.01
CA LEU A 184 2.02 -3.99 10.45
C LEU A 184 3.42 -4.54 10.73
N ASP A 185 4.35 -3.63 10.99
CA ASP A 185 5.76 -3.96 11.24
C ASP A 185 6.05 -3.99 12.74
N ALA A 186 6.20 -5.20 13.29
CA ALA A 186 6.56 -5.45 14.69
C ALA A 186 8.08 -5.71 14.87
N GLY A 187 8.90 -5.34 13.91
CA GLY A 187 10.36 -5.50 13.93
C GLY A 187 10.82 -6.85 13.38
N SER A 188 10.69 -7.95 14.11
CA SER A 188 11.09 -9.29 13.64
C SER A 188 10.00 -10.02 12.85
N MET A 189 8.78 -9.55 12.93
CA MET A 189 7.61 -10.10 12.24
C MET A 189 6.85 -8.97 11.56
N VAL A 190 6.42 -9.21 10.33
CA VAL A 190 5.65 -8.26 9.53
C VAL A 190 4.41 -8.94 8.98
N GLU A 191 3.26 -8.34 9.23
CA GLU A 191 2.02 -8.66 8.52
C GLU A 191 1.92 -7.68 7.33
N LEU A 192 2.17 -8.17 6.13
CA LEU A 192 2.09 -7.41 4.89
C LEU A 192 0.72 -7.65 4.25
N PHE A 193 0.01 -6.58 3.94
CA PHE A 193 -1.29 -6.64 3.27
C PHE A 193 -1.18 -6.01 1.88
N PHE A 194 -1.71 -6.68 0.86
CA PHE A 194 -1.74 -6.12 -0.49
C PHE A 194 -3.03 -6.48 -1.22
N THR A 195 -3.49 -5.57 -2.08
CA THR A 195 -4.57 -5.82 -3.03
C THR A 195 -4.01 -6.52 -4.26
N ASN A 196 -4.83 -7.37 -4.90
CA ASN A 196 -4.42 -8.19 -6.03
C ASN A 196 -5.53 -8.25 -7.07
N VAL A 197 -5.27 -7.74 -8.29
CA VAL A 197 -6.32 -7.33 -9.25
C VAL A 197 -6.39 -8.15 -10.55
N LEU A 198 -5.39 -9.01 -10.87
CA LEU A 198 -5.35 -9.71 -12.16
C LEU A 198 -6.03 -11.09 -12.19
N ASN A 199 -6.89 -11.42 -11.23
CA ASN A 199 -7.54 -12.74 -11.15
C ASN A 199 -8.62 -12.94 -12.23
N GLY A 200 -8.19 -13.20 -13.46
CA GLY A 200 -9.06 -13.38 -14.63
C GLY A 200 -9.53 -12.06 -15.27
N THR A 201 -8.99 -10.94 -14.85
CA THR A 201 -9.37 -9.59 -15.27
C THR A 201 -9.00 -9.36 -16.74
N VAL A 202 -7.79 -9.73 -17.17
CA VAL A 202 -7.33 -9.61 -18.57
C VAL A 202 -8.19 -10.47 -19.50
N ALA A 203 -8.42 -11.74 -19.13
CA ALA A 203 -9.25 -12.64 -19.93
C ALA A 203 -10.72 -12.18 -20.08
N ALA A 204 -11.20 -11.36 -19.14
CA ALA A 204 -12.55 -10.79 -19.18
C ALA A 204 -12.68 -9.63 -20.16
N ASN A 205 -11.58 -9.09 -20.67
CA ASN A 205 -11.53 -8.07 -21.72
C ASN A 205 -12.50 -6.89 -21.48
N GLY A 206 -12.24 -6.13 -20.41
CA GLY A 206 -13.03 -4.97 -20.00
C GLY A 206 -14.32 -5.29 -19.21
N LYS A 207 -14.76 -6.55 -19.17
CA LYS A 207 -15.91 -6.93 -18.35
C LYS A 207 -15.52 -7.05 -16.89
N VAL A 208 -16.43 -6.66 -16.00
CA VAL A 208 -16.21 -6.78 -14.55
C VAL A 208 -16.20 -8.25 -14.14
N VAL A 209 -15.15 -8.64 -13.41
CA VAL A 209 -15.06 -9.92 -12.70
C VAL A 209 -15.02 -9.66 -11.19
N HIS A 210 -15.63 -10.54 -10.40
CA HIS A 210 -15.67 -10.45 -8.94
C HIS A 210 -14.64 -11.42 -8.33
N ARG A 211 -13.35 -11.24 -8.66
CA ARG A 211 -12.27 -12.17 -8.29
C ARG A 211 -11.05 -11.49 -7.67
N ALA A 212 -11.01 -10.16 -7.62
CA ALA A 212 -9.91 -9.48 -6.98
C ALA A 212 -9.91 -9.75 -5.46
N THR A 213 -8.71 -9.74 -4.86
CA THR A 213 -8.48 -10.19 -3.49
C THR A 213 -7.68 -9.19 -2.69
N VAL A 214 -7.75 -9.31 -1.36
CA VAL A 214 -6.81 -8.75 -0.41
C VAL A 214 -6.08 -9.91 0.24
N VAL A 215 -4.77 -9.87 0.16
CA VAL A 215 -3.87 -10.92 0.63
C VAL A 215 -3.09 -10.42 1.84
N ARG A 216 -2.87 -11.30 2.81
CA ARG A 216 -1.94 -11.10 3.91
C ARG A 216 -0.78 -12.07 3.79
N PHE A 217 0.45 -11.55 3.87
CA PHE A 217 1.65 -12.33 4.10
C PHE A 217 2.13 -12.12 5.54
N LEU A 218 2.50 -13.20 6.21
CA LEU A 218 3.28 -13.15 7.44
C LEU A 218 4.75 -13.38 7.06
N LEU A 219 5.58 -12.39 7.35
CA LEU A 219 7.02 -12.43 7.07
C LEU A 219 7.83 -12.47 8.38
N SER A 220 8.89 -13.29 8.41
CA SER A 220 9.98 -13.16 9.36
C SER A 220 11.03 -12.23 8.76
N VAL A 221 11.47 -11.23 9.49
CA VAL A 221 12.40 -10.21 9.00
C VAL A 221 13.50 -9.93 10.02
N SER A 222 14.70 -9.60 9.54
CA SER A 222 15.79 -9.06 10.34
C SER A 222 16.60 -8.06 9.49
N SER A 223 17.47 -7.27 10.11
CA SER A 223 18.32 -6.32 9.36
C SER A 223 19.45 -7.00 8.56
N THR A 224 19.70 -8.29 8.78
CA THR A 224 20.82 -9.03 8.18
C THR A 224 20.41 -10.21 7.32
N GLN A 225 19.14 -10.61 7.35
CA GLN A 225 18.62 -11.72 6.58
C GLN A 225 17.40 -11.27 5.80
N MET A 226 17.31 -11.71 4.53
CA MET A 226 16.17 -11.42 3.66
C MET A 226 14.85 -11.82 4.30
N PRO A 227 13.78 -11.06 4.07
CA PRO A 227 12.44 -11.42 4.51
C PRO A 227 12.04 -12.83 4.06
N THR A 228 11.57 -13.65 4.98
CA THR A 228 11.12 -15.01 4.70
C THR A 228 9.61 -15.11 4.84
N LEU A 229 8.92 -15.59 3.82
CA LEU A 229 7.48 -15.83 3.85
C LEU A 229 7.15 -17.06 4.73
N LEU A 230 6.45 -16.83 5.84
CA LEU A 230 5.99 -17.90 6.75
C LEU A 230 4.61 -18.43 6.39
N SER A 231 3.71 -17.55 6.00
CA SER A 231 2.36 -17.93 5.57
C SER A 231 1.72 -16.87 4.68
N SER A 232 0.74 -17.31 3.87
CA SER A 232 -0.11 -16.43 3.07
C SER A 232 -1.58 -16.77 3.30
N THR A 233 -2.42 -15.74 3.34
CA THR A 233 -3.87 -15.89 3.55
C THR A 233 -4.63 -14.87 2.71
N ILE A 234 -5.63 -15.32 1.96
CA ILE A 234 -6.59 -14.42 1.31
C ILE A 234 -7.59 -13.98 2.38
N ILE A 235 -7.51 -12.73 2.83
CA ILE A 235 -8.36 -12.17 3.88
C ILE A 235 -9.55 -11.36 3.34
N GLY A 236 -9.52 -10.99 2.06
CA GLY A 236 -10.63 -10.39 1.32
C GLY A 236 -10.76 -10.99 -0.06
N SER A 237 -11.97 -11.13 -0.59
CA SER A 237 -12.21 -11.72 -1.91
C SER A 237 -13.54 -11.27 -2.52
N GLY A 238 -13.70 -11.49 -3.84
CA GLY A 238 -14.93 -11.13 -4.52
C GLY A 238 -15.04 -9.64 -4.86
N PHE A 239 -13.97 -8.86 -4.70
CA PHE A 239 -13.95 -7.47 -5.15
C PHE A 239 -14.10 -7.40 -6.67
N PRO A 240 -14.87 -6.43 -7.19
CA PRO A 240 -14.96 -6.23 -8.64
C PRO A 240 -13.65 -5.67 -9.19
N ALA A 241 -13.25 -6.15 -10.34
CA ALA A 241 -12.14 -5.62 -11.12
C ALA A 241 -12.40 -5.77 -12.62
N ARG A 242 -11.83 -4.88 -13.42
CA ARG A 242 -11.84 -4.95 -14.88
C ARG A 242 -10.57 -4.35 -15.45
N THR A 243 -10.18 -4.74 -16.64
CA THR A 243 -9.19 -4.00 -17.43
C THR A 243 -9.81 -2.70 -17.92
N ASP A 244 -8.98 -1.66 -18.04
CA ASP A 244 -9.37 -0.34 -18.49
C ASP A 244 -8.27 0.23 -19.40
N PRO A 245 -8.61 0.75 -20.61
CA PRO A 245 -7.60 1.28 -21.51
C PRO A 245 -6.84 2.50 -20.96
N ASN A 246 -7.47 3.29 -20.08
CA ASN A 246 -6.88 4.52 -19.56
C ASN A 246 -6.18 4.33 -18.20
N ALA A 247 -6.58 3.30 -17.43
CA ALA A 247 -6.10 3.08 -16.07
C ALA A 247 -5.50 1.67 -15.88
N LEU A 248 -5.20 0.93 -16.95
CA LEU A 248 -4.75 -0.46 -16.99
C LEU A 248 -5.75 -1.40 -16.32
N VAL A 249 -5.98 -1.27 -15.04
CA VAL A 249 -6.92 -2.07 -14.24
C VAL A 249 -7.61 -1.17 -13.23
N ILE A 250 -8.93 -1.32 -13.10
CA ILE A 250 -9.71 -0.72 -12.02
C ILE A 250 -10.22 -1.85 -11.13
N GLY A 251 -9.99 -1.75 -9.81
CA GLY A 251 -10.34 -2.79 -8.84
C GLY A 251 -10.14 -2.33 -7.40
N PRO A 252 -9.95 -3.21 -6.43
CA PRO A 252 -9.52 -2.83 -5.09
C PRO A 252 -8.11 -2.27 -5.16
N THR A 253 -7.92 -1.07 -4.63
CA THR A 253 -6.67 -0.34 -4.68
C THR A 253 -6.14 -0.05 -3.28
N GLY A 254 -6.19 1.20 -2.84
CA GLY A 254 -5.58 1.71 -1.63
C GLY A 254 -5.91 0.94 -0.37
N LEU A 255 -4.90 0.74 0.45
CA LEU A 255 -4.98 0.08 1.75
C LEU A 255 -4.50 1.00 2.86
N ALA A 256 -5.26 1.07 3.96
CA ALA A 256 -4.83 1.71 5.18
C ALA A 256 -5.17 0.83 6.39
N LEU A 257 -4.17 0.60 7.25
CA LEU A 257 -4.36 -0.16 8.48
C LEU A 257 -4.55 0.82 9.65
N ASP A 258 -5.53 0.58 10.51
CA ASP A 258 -5.69 1.40 11.70
C ASP A 258 -4.50 1.23 12.65
N ALA A 259 -4.28 2.21 13.54
CA ALA A 259 -3.10 2.25 14.41
C ALA A 259 -2.96 1.03 15.35
N PHE A 260 -4.02 0.24 15.52
CA PHE A 260 -4.04 -0.94 16.39
C PHE A 260 -4.01 -2.26 15.61
N GLY A 261 -3.94 -2.24 14.27
CA GLY A 261 -3.97 -3.43 13.43
C GLY A 261 -5.31 -4.19 13.46
N GLN A 262 -6.41 -3.53 13.87
CA GLN A 262 -7.72 -4.16 14.06
C GLN A 262 -8.62 -4.03 12.83
N ILE A 263 -8.40 -2.98 12.02
CA ILE A 263 -9.20 -2.70 10.83
C ILE A 263 -8.28 -2.39 9.67
N LEU A 264 -8.41 -3.16 8.61
CA LEU A 264 -7.81 -2.84 7.31
C LEU A 264 -8.89 -2.21 6.43
N TYR A 265 -8.70 -0.95 6.08
CA TYR A 265 -9.52 -0.24 5.11
C TYR A 265 -9.05 -0.55 3.69
N VAL A 266 -10.00 -0.65 2.76
CA VAL A 266 -9.75 -1.00 1.36
C VAL A 266 -10.56 -0.07 0.47
N ASN A 267 -9.93 0.64 -0.44
CA ASN A 267 -10.62 1.33 -1.52
C ASN A 267 -11.11 0.30 -2.56
N ASP A 268 -12.40 0.28 -2.82
CA ASP A 268 -13.06 -0.52 -3.85
C ASP A 268 -13.52 0.46 -4.95
N SER A 269 -12.60 0.78 -5.86
CA SER A 269 -12.70 1.87 -6.83
C SER A 269 -13.93 1.74 -7.73
N LEU A 270 -14.16 0.57 -8.33
CA LEU A 270 -15.35 0.33 -9.17
C LEU A 270 -16.69 0.51 -8.44
N SER A 271 -16.69 0.42 -7.12
CA SER A 271 -17.89 0.58 -6.30
C SER A 271 -18.00 1.98 -5.68
N ASN A 272 -17.04 2.89 -5.92
CA ASN A 272 -16.92 4.17 -5.22
C ASN A 272 -17.06 3.99 -3.70
N ARG A 273 -16.27 3.08 -3.11
CA ARG A 273 -16.51 2.56 -1.76
C ARG A 273 -15.19 2.41 -1.00
N ILE A 274 -15.26 2.72 0.32
CA ILE A 274 -14.28 2.27 1.30
C ILE A 274 -14.87 1.11 2.07
N ALA A 275 -14.19 -0.04 2.05
CA ALA A 275 -14.55 -1.23 2.81
C ALA A 275 -13.65 -1.37 4.04
N ALA A 276 -14.09 -2.17 5.03
CA ALA A 276 -13.31 -2.55 6.20
C ALA A 276 -13.27 -4.07 6.36
N ILE A 277 -12.06 -4.62 6.50
CA ILE A 277 -11.79 -5.99 6.91
C ILE A 277 -11.37 -5.94 8.38
N ARG A 278 -12.18 -6.53 9.28
CA ARG A 278 -11.89 -6.54 10.72
C ARG A 278 -10.95 -7.68 11.07
N ASN A 279 -10.12 -7.45 12.10
CA ASN A 279 -9.11 -8.38 12.62
C ASN A 279 -8.22 -8.96 11.51
N PRO A 280 -7.65 -8.13 10.60
CA PRO A 280 -6.95 -8.61 9.41
C PRO A 280 -5.77 -9.51 9.76
N VAL A 281 -5.07 -9.23 10.86
CA VAL A 281 -3.91 -9.99 11.37
C VAL A 281 -4.30 -11.41 11.80
N LEU A 282 -5.48 -11.59 12.40
CA LEU A 282 -5.92 -12.86 12.98
C LEU A 282 -6.80 -13.70 12.05
N ARG A 283 -7.11 -13.18 10.84
CA ARG A 283 -8.02 -13.91 9.95
C ARG A 283 -7.34 -15.15 9.35
N LEU A 284 -8.08 -16.25 9.41
CA LEU A 284 -7.70 -17.51 8.76
C LEU A 284 -8.49 -17.75 7.46
N SER A 285 -9.42 -16.86 7.12
CA SER A 285 -10.27 -16.95 5.93
C SER A 285 -10.74 -15.58 5.47
N THR A 286 -11.26 -15.52 4.26
CA THR A 286 -11.75 -14.29 3.65
C THR A 286 -12.94 -13.66 4.41
N ALA A 287 -12.97 -12.32 4.44
CA ALA A 287 -14.12 -11.52 4.87
C ALA A 287 -15.06 -11.17 3.69
N GLY A 288 -14.89 -11.85 2.52
CA GLY A 288 -15.53 -11.39 1.30
C GLY A 288 -15.05 -10.00 0.92
N ARG A 289 -15.95 -9.13 0.50
CA ARG A 289 -15.64 -7.72 0.15
C ARG A 289 -15.52 -6.77 1.35
N GLY A 290 -15.45 -7.30 2.58
CA GLY A 290 -15.47 -6.49 3.79
C GLY A 290 -16.80 -5.74 4.02
N ARG A 291 -16.92 -5.09 5.19
CA ARG A 291 -18.08 -4.23 5.51
C ARG A 291 -17.89 -2.86 4.86
N THR A 292 -18.94 -2.30 4.24
CA THR A 292 -18.92 -0.92 3.75
C THR A 292 -18.77 0.05 4.91
N VAL A 293 -17.77 0.93 4.83
CA VAL A 293 -17.56 2.08 5.72
C VAL A 293 -18.25 3.30 5.11
N SER A 294 -17.88 3.66 3.88
CA SER A 294 -18.47 4.76 3.14
C SER A 294 -18.63 4.38 1.67
N GLN A 295 -19.61 4.96 0.97
CA GLN A 295 -19.84 4.67 -0.43
C GLN A 295 -20.49 5.87 -1.14
N LYS A 296 -20.06 6.16 -2.38
CA LYS A 296 -20.56 7.28 -3.18
C LYS A 296 -20.28 8.64 -2.50
N GLY A 297 -21.17 9.62 -2.64
CA GLY A 297 -20.96 10.96 -2.11
C GLY A 297 -19.79 11.65 -2.78
N PHE A 298 -18.75 12.00 -2.02
CA PHE A 298 -17.52 12.62 -2.56
C PHE A 298 -16.53 11.59 -3.12
N LEU A 299 -16.70 10.29 -2.88
CA LEU A 299 -15.85 9.24 -3.45
C LEU A 299 -16.13 9.07 -4.95
N ASN A 300 -15.09 9.19 -5.75
CA ASN A 300 -15.13 9.09 -7.21
C ASN A 300 -13.89 8.36 -7.72
N ASP A 301 -14.01 7.04 -7.92
CA ASP A 301 -12.90 6.14 -8.23
C ASP A 301 -11.76 6.27 -7.20
N PRO A 302 -12.00 5.97 -5.90
CA PRO A 302 -10.98 6.15 -4.87
C PRO A 302 -9.83 5.17 -5.10
N LEU A 303 -8.61 5.70 -5.27
CA LEU A 303 -7.37 4.96 -5.55
C LEU A 303 -6.50 4.85 -4.30
N GLY A 304 -5.56 5.75 -4.07
CA GLY A 304 -4.73 5.73 -2.87
C GLY A 304 -5.54 5.89 -1.58
N LEU A 305 -5.07 5.30 -0.49
CA LEU A 305 -5.71 5.38 0.83
C LEU A 305 -4.64 5.48 1.92
N THR A 306 -4.82 6.40 2.87
CA THR A 306 -3.93 6.52 4.02
C THR A 306 -4.73 6.74 5.30
N LEU A 307 -4.11 6.42 6.45
CA LEU A 307 -4.66 6.75 7.76
C LEU A 307 -4.19 8.16 8.15
N ALA A 308 -5.12 9.03 8.49
CA ALA A 308 -4.82 10.35 9.03
C ALA A 308 -4.42 10.29 10.52
N PRO A 309 -3.66 11.28 11.03
CA PRO A 309 -3.26 11.34 12.45
C PRO A 309 -4.42 11.36 13.45
N ASN A 310 -5.62 11.80 13.03
CA ASN A 310 -6.84 11.80 13.83
C ASN A 310 -7.59 10.45 13.83
N GLY A 311 -7.08 9.45 13.09
CA GLY A 311 -7.69 8.12 12.93
C GLY A 311 -8.76 8.02 11.84
N ASP A 312 -9.03 9.10 11.10
CA ASP A 312 -9.83 9.07 9.89
C ASP A 312 -9.02 8.48 8.72
N VAL A 313 -9.65 8.10 7.64
CA VAL A 313 -8.97 7.68 6.42
C VAL A 313 -9.12 8.75 5.34
N ILE A 314 -8.07 8.94 4.54
CA ILE A 314 -8.05 9.87 3.41
C ILE A 314 -7.88 9.08 2.14
N ALA A 315 -8.82 9.22 1.22
CA ALA A 315 -8.76 8.62 -0.12
C ALA A 315 -8.40 9.68 -1.17
N ALA A 316 -7.54 9.32 -2.11
CA ALA A 316 -7.33 10.09 -3.33
C ALA A 316 -8.31 9.59 -4.40
N ASN A 317 -9.09 10.50 -4.97
CA ASN A 317 -10.00 10.17 -6.07
C ASN A 317 -9.25 10.18 -7.42
N GLY A 318 -9.40 9.11 -8.19
CA GLY A 318 -8.79 8.99 -9.53
C GLY A 318 -9.47 9.81 -10.62
N ASN A 319 -10.74 10.21 -10.44
CA ASN A 319 -11.52 10.82 -11.52
C ASN A 319 -11.81 12.32 -11.35
N ASP A 320 -11.38 12.98 -10.27
CA ASP A 320 -11.75 14.38 -10.03
C ASP A 320 -10.72 15.20 -9.23
N GLY A 321 -9.51 14.67 -9.03
CA GLY A 321 -8.40 15.38 -8.38
C GLY A 321 -8.65 15.78 -6.92
N ASN A 322 -9.59 15.11 -6.23
CA ASN A 322 -9.93 15.42 -4.86
C ASN A 322 -9.34 14.42 -3.86
N LEU A 323 -8.95 14.92 -2.71
CA LEU A 323 -8.77 14.12 -1.49
C LEU A 323 -10.08 14.14 -0.70
N VAL A 324 -10.49 12.97 -0.19
CA VAL A 324 -11.73 12.81 0.59
C VAL A 324 -11.42 12.19 1.94
N GLU A 325 -11.77 12.88 3.02
CA GLU A 325 -11.60 12.37 4.37
C GLU A 325 -12.87 11.72 4.90
N VAL A 326 -12.73 10.53 5.45
CA VAL A 326 -13.82 9.69 5.91
C VAL A 326 -13.55 9.17 7.32
N THR A 327 -14.47 9.41 8.25
CA THR A 327 -14.35 8.89 9.62
C THR A 327 -14.48 7.37 9.65
N PRO A 328 -13.99 6.67 10.68
CA PRO A 328 -14.19 5.22 10.86
C PRO A 328 -15.66 4.80 10.91
N ARG A 329 -16.57 5.75 11.17
CA ARG A 329 -18.02 5.55 11.16
C ARG A 329 -18.66 5.76 9.79
N GLY A 330 -17.87 6.16 8.77
CA GLY A 330 -18.29 6.30 7.38
C GLY A 330 -18.81 7.69 6.98
N LYS A 331 -18.71 8.69 7.86
CA LYS A 331 -19.07 10.08 7.51
C LYS A 331 -17.93 10.69 6.69
N GLN A 332 -18.23 11.20 5.50
CA GLN A 332 -17.33 12.04 4.71
C GLN A 332 -17.32 13.44 5.32
N VAL A 333 -16.20 13.86 5.90
CA VAL A 333 -16.10 15.08 6.71
C VAL A 333 -15.41 16.23 5.99
N ALA A 334 -14.57 15.94 4.99
CA ALA A 334 -13.91 16.95 4.17
C ALA A 334 -13.67 16.42 2.74
N LYS A 335 -13.60 17.35 1.80
CA LYS A 335 -13.16 17.15 0.41
C LYS A 335 -12.26 18.34 0.02
N LYS A 336 -11.10 18.05 -0.59
CA LYS A 336 -10.13 19.07 -1.06
C LYS A 336 -9.73 18.78 -2.50
N LEU A 337 -9.96 19.72 -3.38
CA LEU A 337 -9.41 19.69 -4.72
C LEU A 337 -7.91 20.04 -4.64
N VAL A 338 -7.06 19.12 -5.09
CA VAL A 338 -5.59 19.30 -5.07
C VAL A 338 -4.99 19.34 -6.47
N ASP A 339 -5.70 18.81 -7.47
CA ASP A 339 -5.37 19.01 -8.87
C ASP A 339 -6.64 19.11 -9.73
N SER A 340 -6.60 19.98 -10.73
CA SER A 340 -7.69 20.19 -11.69
C SER A 340 -7.22 20.09 -13.15
N THR A 341 -6.01 19.61 -13.37
CA THR A 341 -5.49 19.34 -14.73
C THR A 341 -6.18 18.12 -15.35
N GLY A 342 -5.92 17.86 -16.62
CA GLY A 342 -6.55 16.73 -17.32
C GLY A 342 -7.94 17.04 -17.90
N SER A 343 -8.57 16.01 -18.49
CA SER A 343 -9.90 16.12 -19.09
C SER A 343 -10.64 14.77 -18.99
N PRO A 344 -11.68 14.68 -18.14
CA PRO A 344 -12.23 15.69 -17.23
C PRO A 344 -11.21 16.21 -16.21
N ALA A 345 -11.48 17.41 -15.64
CA ALA A 345 -10.59 18.05 -14.69
C ALA A 345 -10.29 17.14 -13.49
N GLY A 346 -9.01 16.92 -13.19
CA GLY A 346 -8.50 16.05 -12.14
C GLY A 346 -8.55 14.55 -12.41
N ALA A 347 -8.98 14.13 -13.61
CA ALA A 347 -9.04 12.70 -13.95
C ALA A 347 -7.64 12.14 -14.26
N GLY A 348 -7.28 11.05 -13.60
CA GLY A 348 -6.02 10.34 -13.78
C GLY A 348 -4.81 11.02 -13.11
N THR A 349 -5.02 12.01 -12.21
CA THR A 349 -3.93 12.79 -11.66
C THR A 349 -3.44 12.32 -10.28
N LEU A 350 -4.28 11.65 -9.50
CA LEU A 350 -3.96 11.26 -8.13
C LEU A 350 -3.89 9.75 -7.96
N PHE A 351 -2.82 9.29 -7.27
CA PHE A 351 -2.63 7.89 -6.92
C PHE A 351 -2.22 7.74 -5.44
N GLY A 352 -0.94 7.48 -5.15
CA GLY A 352 -0.45 7.24 -3.81
C GLY A 352 -0.40 8.49 -2.94
N LEU A 353 -0.59 8.29 -1.64
CA LEU A 353 -0.50 9.36 -0.65
C LEU A 353 -0.11 8.82 0.73
N THR A 354 0.41 9.71 1.57
CA THR A 354 0.62 9.45 3.00
C THR A 354 0.27 10.67 3.82
N ALA A 355 -0.38 10.47 4.99
CA ALA A 355 -0.73 11.56 5.89
C ALA A 355 0.21 11.55 7.11
N LEU A 356 0.89 12.66 7.33
CA LEU A 356 1.80 12.89 8.44
C LEU A 356 1.33 14.10 9.25
N PRO A 357 1.85 14.34 10.47
CA PRO A 357 1.46 15.52 11.25
C PRO A 357 1.58 16.85 10.51
N GLY A 358 2.49 16.96 9.52
CA GLY A 358 2.72 18.16 8.72
C GLY A 358 1.76 18.35 7.53
N GLY A 359 0.90 17.38 7.20
CA GLY A 359 -0.01 17.47 6.07
C GLY A 359 -0.23 16.14 5.34
N VAL A 360 -0.84 16.23 4.17
CA VAL A 360 -1.02 15.08 3.27
C VAL A 360 -0.05 15.21 2.11
N PHE A 361 0.86 14.25 2.04
CA PHE A 361 1.84 14.13 0.96
C PHE A 361 1.25 13.23 -0.12
N PHE A 362 1.29 13.65 -1.37
CA PHE A 362 0.65 12.92 -2.47
C PHE A 362 1.43 13.06 -3.78
N VAL A 363 1.33 12.06 -4.62
CA VAL A 363 1.84 12.11 -5.99
C VAL A 363 0.77 12.67 -6.92
N ASP A 364 1.22 13.45 -7.90
CA ASP A 364 0.42 14.04 -8.96
C ASP A 364 0.99 13.56 -10.29
N ASP A 365 0.30 12.63 -10.93
CA ASP A 365 0.68 12.06 -12.22
C ASP A 365 0.53 13.10 -13.35
N GLY A 366 -0.48 13.98 -13.28
CA GLY A 366 -0.70 15.01 -14.28
C GLY A 366 0.52 15.90 -14.51
N ASN A 367 1.32 16.12 -13.46
CA ASN A 367 2.53 16.95 -13.47
C ASN A 367 3.81 16.16 -13.19
N ASN A 368 3.73 14.87 -12.87
CA ASN A 368 4.84 14.02 -12.43
C ASN A 368 5.60 14.64 -11.25
N THR A 369 4.87 15.09 -10.24
CA THR A 369 5.41 15.76 -9.06
C THR A 369 4.98 15.09 -7.77
N PHE A 370 5.76 15.34 -6.72
CA PHE A 370 5.40 15.04 -5.35
C PHE A 370 5.07 16.32 -4.61
N ASN A 371 3.94 16.33 -3.92
CA ASN A 371 3.35 17.53 -3.33
C ASN A 371 2.94 17.29 -1.88
N VAL A 372 2.76 18.37 -1.13
CA VAL A 372 2.17 18.36 0.21
C VAL A 372 1.03 19.38 0.29
N LEU A 373 -0.14 18.92 0.78
CA LEU A 373 -1.24 19.76 1.23
C LEU A 373 -1.09 20.00 2.74
N HIS A 374 -0.93 21.27 3.15
CA HIS A 374 -0.67 21.68 4.55
C HIS A 374 -1.37 22.98 4.93
#